data_582814947a19950053164cde047c6cae
#
_entry.id   582814947a19950053164cde047c6cae
#
_cell.length_a   1.000
_cell.length_b   1.000
_cell.length_c   1.000
_cell.angle_alpha   90.00
_cell.angle_beta   90.00
_cell.angle_gamma   90.00
#
_symmetry.space_group_name_H-M   'P 1'
#
loop_
_entity.id
_entity.type
_entity.pdbx_description
1 polymer ?
#
loop_
_entity_poly.entity_id
_entity_poly.type
_entity_poly.pdbx_seq_one_letter_code
_entity_poly.pdbx_strand_id
1 'polypeptide(L)'
;MPGWQHIGDEVWQAQALQNCREMVCQYRSHPSIFLWGARISGSPDNEAFYKRTNEAIHRLDPTRPTAGARNHRKSQLLEDVYAYNDYSYRGRGAACEARAAVTSDPRKGYLISEFGGQQLPTKPFDDETHRLVQALRYAAGINDSIAQQGVAGSFGWCMADYNTHREFGSGDRICYHGMLDMFRTPKLAAAVYA
;
A
#
# COMPACT_ATOMS: atom_id res chain seq x y z
N MET A 1 5.14 8.53 15.49
CA MET A 1 6.02 8.92 14.37
C MET A 1 6.25 7.72 13.48
N PRO A 2 6.26 7.85 12.15
CA PRO A 2 6.55 6.71 11.29
C PRO A 2 7.96 6.18 11.56
N GLY A 3 8.09 4.87 11.74
CA GLY A 3 9.39 4.25 12.09
C GLY A 3 10.53 4.45 11.09
N TRP A 4 10.21 4.90 9.85
CA TRP A 4 11.22 5.17 8.83
C TRP A 4 12.14 6.37 9.14
N GLN A 5 11.82 7.23 10.11
CA GLN A 5 12.70 8.32 10.54
C GLN A 5 14.01 7.80 11.14
N HIS A 6 14.02 6.55 11.60
CA HIS A 6 15.20 5.90 12.18
C HIS A 6 15.91 4.97 11.19
N ILE A 7 15.60 5.03 9.90
CA ILE A 7 16.15 4.10 8.89
C ILE A 7 17.69 4.15 8.79
N GLY A 8 18.33 5.19 9.27
CA GLY A 8 19.78 5.32 9.37
C GLY A 8 20.37 4.77 10.67
N ASP A 9 19.56 4.38 11.65
CA ASP A 9 20.00 3.88 12.94
C ASP A 9 20.27 2.36 12.88
N GLU A 10 21.48 1.94 13.21
CA GLU A 10 21.89 0.53 13.10
C GLU A 10 21.14 -0.39 14.09
N VAL A 11 20.84 0.10 15.29
CA VAL A 11 20.08 -0.67 16.29
C VAL A 11 18.65 -0.89 15.81
N TRP A 12 18.04 0.18 15.30
CA TRP A 12 16.71 0.09 14.71
C TRP A 12 16.68 -0.83 13.47
N GLN A 13 17.69 -0.74 12.58
CA GLN A 13 17.82 -1.63 11.42
C GLN A 13 17.93 -3.10 11.82
N ALA A 14 18.73 -3.39 12.87
CA ALA A 14 18.89 -4.76 13.38
C ALA A 14 17.55 -5.33 13.86
N GLN A 15 16.78 -4.54 14.62
CA GLN A 15 15.46 -4.94 15.10
C GLN A 15 14.47 -5.12 13.93
N ALA A 16 14.44 -4.18 12.99
CA ALA A 16 13.56 -4.26 11.82
C ALA A 16 13.88 -5.50 10.96
N LEU A 17 15.16 -5.82 10.78
CA LEU A 17 15.60 -7.02 10.07
C LEU A 17 15.18 -8.30 10.81
N GLN A 18 15.28 -8.30 12.16
CA GLN A 18 14.80 -9.42 12.97
C GLN A 18 13.28 -9.60 12.82
N ASN A 19 12.50 -8.52 12.86
CA ASN A 19 11.06 -8.58 12.65
C ASN A 19 10.70 -9.16 11.25
N CYS A 20 11.44 -8.79 10.20
CA CYS A 20 11.26 -9.39 8.88
C CYS A 20 11.50 -10.91 8.88
N ARG A 21 12.53 -11.37 9.58
CA ARG A 21 12.84 -12.81 9.71
C ARG A 21 11.73 -13.55 10.45
N GLU A 22 11.29 -13.00 11.57
CA GLU A 22 10.23 -13.59 12.39
C GLU A 22 8.92 -13.67 11.62
N MET A 23 8.54 -12.62 10.90
CA MET A 23 7.36 -12.61 10.03
C MET A 23 7.40 -13.76 9.02
N VAL A 24 8.51 -13.93 8.30
CA VAL A 24 8.65 -15.01 7.31
C VAL A 24 8.63 -16.38 7.98
N CYS A 25 9.38 -16.57 9.06
CA CYS A 25 9.42 -17.85 9.78
C CYS A 25 8.03 -18.25 10.31
N GLN A 26 7.27 -17.28 10.83
CA GLN A 26 5.97 -17.51 11.40
C GLN A 26 4.91 -17.86 10.35
N TYR A 27 4.95 -17.18 9.19
CA TYR A 27 3.84 -17.22 8.24
C TYR A 27 4.12 -17.94 6.92
N ARG A 28 5.37 -18.34 6.61
CA ARG A 28 5.73 -18.97 5.32
C ARG A 28 4.97 -20.26 4.99
N SER A 29 4.40 -20.92 5.99
CA SER A 29 3.57 -22.12 5.79
C SER A 29 2.13 -21.80 5.37
N HIS A 30 1.71 -20.53 5.35
CA HIS A 30 0.37 -20.15 4.93
C HIS A 30 0.30 -20.02 3.40
N PRO A 31 -0.53 -20.83 2.71
CA PRO A 31 -0.60 -20.82 1.26
C PRO A 31 -1.22 -19.53 0.68
N SER A 32 -1.98 -18.80 1.47
CA SER A 32 -2.59 -17.52 1.07
C SER A 32 -1.60 -16.36 0.93
N ILE A 33 -0.38 -16.50 1.46
CA ILE A 33 0.66 -15.50 1.28
C ILE A 33 1.26 -15.70 -0.11
N PHE A 34 1.19 -14.69 -0.97
CA PHE A 34 1.72 -14.74 -2.33
C PHE A 34 2.95 -13.86 -2.55
N LEU A 35 3.20 -12.88 -1.68
CA LEU A 35 4.42 -12.07 -1.70
C LEU A 35 4.74 -11.49 -0.31
N TRP A 36 6.00 -11.09 -0.10
CA TRP A 36 6.50 -10.53 1.14
C TRP A 36 6.76 -9.02 1.03
N GLY A 37 6.32 -8.24 2.00
CA GLY A 37 6.67 -6.84 2.13
C GLY A 37 8.09 -6.66 2.70
N ALA A 38 9.04 -6.21 1.87
CA ALA A 38 10.44 -6.05 2.24
C ALA A 38 10.83 -4.61 2.57
N ARG A 39 9.90 -3.65 2.41
CA ARG A 39 10.16 -2.22 2.55
C ARG A 39 9.04 -1.51 3.32
N ILE A 40 9.41 -0.45 4.04
CA ILE A 40 8.48 0.40 4.78
C ILE A 40 7.88 1.43 3.83
N SER A 41 6.56 1.48 3.77
CA SER A 41 5.82 2.48 2.99
C SER A 41 6.23 3.90 3.38
N GLY A 42 6.42 4.76 2.37
CA GLY A 42 6.77 6.16 2.56
C GLY A 42 8.22 6.44 3.01
N SER A 43 9.03 5.41 3.22
CA SER A 43 10.44 5.60 3.61
C SER A 43 11.29 6.08 2.43
N PRO A 44 12.36 6.85 2.70
CA PRO A 44 13.37 7.16 1.68
C PRO A 44 14.09 5.89 1.21
N ASP A 45 14.78 5.99 0.08
CA ASP A 45 15.66 4.94 -0.39
C ASP A 45 16.84 4.75 0.60
N ASN A 46 17.15 3.50 0.90
CA ASN A 46 18.31 3.07 1.67
C ASN A 46 18.78 1.71 1.14
N GLU A 47 19.69 1.75 0.19
CA GLU A 47 20.15 0.55 -0.52
C GLU A 47 20.68 -0.52 0.42
N ALA A 48 21.56 -0.15 1.32
CA ALA A 48 22.21 -1.08 2.21
C ALA A 48 21.21 -1.82 3.11
N PHE A 49 20.22 -1.11 3.65
CA PHE A 49 19.20 -1.70 4.51
C PHE A 49 18.21 -2.56 3.71
N TYR A 50 17.66 -2.05 2.61
CA TYR A 50 16.66 -2.79 1.84
C TYR A 50 17.23 -3.98 1.08
N LYS A 51 18.50 -3.95 0.70
CA LYS A 51 19.20 -5.13 0.22
C LYS A 51 19.23 -6.23 1.29
N ARG A 52 19.55 -5.88 2.54
CA ARG A 52 19.58 -6.83 3.67
C ARG A 52 18.20 -7.42 3.99
N THR A 53 17.14 -6.61 3.98
CA THR A 53 15.77 -7.12 4.21
C THR A 53 15.35 -8.08 3.11
N ASN A 54 15.56 -7.70 1.86
CA ASN A 54 15.23 -8.53 0.70
C ASN A 54 15.98 -9.86 0.71
N GLU A 55 17.30 -9.83 0.92
CA GLU A 55 18.14 -11.05 1.02
C GLU A 55 17.73 -11.95 2.21
N ALA A 56 17.38 -11.37 3.35
CA ALA A 56 16.94 -12.12 4.51
C ALA A 56 15.62 -12.86 4.25
N ILE A 57 14.67 -12.20 3.58
CA ILE A 57 13.39 -12.81 3.22
C ILE A 57 13.62 -13.95 2.22
N HIS A 58 14.33 -13.72 1.12
CA HIS A 58 14.62 -14.76 0.12
C HIS A 58 15.38 -15.95 0.66
N ARG A 59 16.26 -15.74 1.64
CA ARG A 59 16.99 -16.85 2.30
C ARG A 59 16.06 -17.75 3.11
N LEU A 60 14.99 -17.19 3.69
CA LEU A 60 14.02 -17.92 4.51
C LEU A 60 12.85 -18.51 3.70
N ASP A 61 12.50 -17.85 2.60
CA ASP A 61 11.47 -18.28 1.67
C ASP A 61 11.85 -17.89 0.23
N PRO A 62 12.55 -18.76 -0.50
CA PRO A 62 12.93 -18.51 -1.89
C PRO A 62 11.77 -18.74 -2.88
N THR A 63 10.60 -19.15 -2.40
CA THR A 63 9.47 -19.55 -3.26
C THR A 63 8.53 -18.41 -3.59
N ARG A 64 8.56 -17.33 -2.80
CA ARG A 64 7.67 -16.15 -2.95
C ARG A 64 8.45 -14.91 -3.29
N PRO A 65 7.91 -14.06 -4.17
CA PRO A 65 8.54 -12.77 -4.49
C PRO A 65 8.45 -11.79 -3.32
N THR A 66 9.32 -10.80 -3.37
CA THR A 66 9.29 -9.64 -2.47
C THR A 66 8.71 -8.42 -3.16
N ALA A 67 8.07 -7.55 -2.40
CA ALA A 67 7.61 -6.24 -2.83
C ALA A 67 7.93 -5.18 -1.78
N GLY A 68 7.89 -3.93 -2.16
CA GLY A 68 8.06 -2.82 -1.22
C GLY A 68 7.24 -1.62 -1.63
N ALA A 69 6.30 -1.21 -0.78
CA ALA A 69 5.45 -0.07 -1.03
C ALA A 69 6.24 1.25 -1.02
N ARG A 70 5.95 2.12 -1.96
CA ARG A 70 6.58 3.44 -2.15
C ARG A 70 5.51 4.48 -2.43
N ASN A 71 5.80 5.73 -2.07
CA ASN A 71 4.95 6.87 -2.39
C ASN A 71 5.67 7.92 -3.26
N HIS A 72 6.84 7.60 -3.80
CA HIS A 72 7.59 8.46 -4.72
C HIS A 72 8.02 7.67 -5.95
N ARG A 73 8.01 8.37 -7.08
CA ARG A 73 8.32 7.80 -8.40
C ARG A 73 9.81 7.52 -8.54
N LYS A 74 10.14 6.54 -9.37
CA LYS A 74 11.53 6.19 -9.72
C LYS A 74 12.41 5.86 -8.52
N SER A 75 11.80 5.44 -7.43
CA SER A 75 12.51 4.93 -6.26
C SER A 75 13.31 3.68 -6.61
N GLN A 76 14.40 3.47 -5.91
CA GLN A 76 15.24 2.29 -6.05
C GLN A 76 14.43 1.00 -5.86
N LEU A 77 14.64 0.03 -6.75
CA LEU A 77 14.01 -1.27 -6.73
C LEU A 77 15.04 -2.38 -6.48
N LEU A 78 14.98 -2.94 -5.29
CA LEU A 78 15.78 -4.10 -4.88
C LEU A 78 14.94 -5.37 -4.81
N GLU A 79 13.63 -5.19 -4.66
CA GLU A 79 12.63 -6.23 -4.56
C GLU A 79 12.28 -6.78 -5.96
N ASP A 80 11.51 -7.87 -6.00
CA ASP A 80 11.07 -8.50 -7.25
C ASP A 80 9.92 -7.71 -7.91
N VAL A 81 9.06 -7.08 -7.10
CA VAL A 81 7.88 -6.35 -7.55
C VAL A 81 7.95 -4.90 -7.09
N TYR A 82 7.75 -3.98 -8.01
CA TYR A 82 7.61 -2.56 -7.68
C TYR A 82 6.20 -2.29 -7.18
N ALA A 83 6.03 -1.96 -5.91
CA ALA A 83 4.76 -1.58 -5.33
C ALA A 83 4.69 -0.07 -5.09
N TYR A 84 3.58 0.57 -5.48
CA TYR A 84 3.42 2.01 -5.42
C TYR A 84 2.09 2.40 -4.78
N ASN A 85 2.15 3.34 -3.84
CA ASN A 85 0.98 3.96 -3.24
C ASN A 85 0.55 5.13 -4.12
N ASP A 86 -0.51 4.93 -4.90
CA ASP A 86 -0.98 5.91 -5.88
C ASP A 86 -2.14 6.74 -5.33
N TYR A 87 -1.81 7.92 -4.88
CA TYR A 87 -2.78 8.91 -4.44
C TYR A 87 -2.84 10.13 -5.39
N SER A 88 -2.55 9.92 -6.67
CA SER A 88 -2.52 10.99 -7.68
C SER A 88 -3.90 11.49 -8.11
N TYR A 89 -4.93 10.65 -8.04
CA TYR A 89 -6.27 10.98 -8.53
C TYR A 89 -6.91 12.17 -7.82
N ARG A 90 -7.43 13.12 -8.60
CA ARG A 90 -8.08 14.33 -8.10
C ARG A 90 -9.58 14.42 -8.49
N GLY A 91 -10.19 13.29 -8.88
CA GLY A 91 -11.60 13.21 -9.25
C GLY A 91 -11.87 13.47 -10.74
N ARG A 92 -10.84 13.65 -11.55
CA ARG A 92 -10.91 13.81 -13.00
C ARG A 92 -9.62 13.34 -13.68
N GLY A 93 -9.69 12.93 -14.93
CA GLY A 93 -8.55 12.37 -15.67
C GLY A 93 -8.22 10.95 -15.24
N ALA A 94 -7.01 10.49 -15.53
CA ALA A 94 -6.53 9.17 -15.14
C ALA A 94 -6.54 9.02 -13.62
N ALA A 95 -7.05 7.88 -13.15
CA ALA A 95 -7.17 7.58 -11.73
C ALA A 95 -5.92 6.89 -11.16
N CYS A 96 -5.06 6.38 -12.03
CA CYS A 96 -3.74 5.86 -11.67
C CYS A 96 -2.66 6.48 -12.54
N GLU A 97 -1.48 6.64 -11.98
CA GLU A 97 -0.32 7.10 -12.74
C GLU A 97 0.14 6.04 -13.75
N ALA A 98 0.66 6.49 -14.88
CA ALA A 98 1.20 5.59 -15.88
C ALA A 98 2.40 4.81 -15.28
N ARG A 99 2.36 3.47 -15.35
CA ARG A 99 3.41 2.58 -14.87
C ARG A 99 4.81 3.03 -15.30
N ALA A 100 4.97 3.41 -16.56
CA ALA A 100 6.26 3.89 -17.10
C ALA A 100 6.78 5.18 -16.44
N ALA A 101 5.87 6.01 -15.90
CA ALA A 101 6.26 7.21 -15.16
C ALA A 101 6.70 6.88 -13.73
N VAL A 102 6.20 5.79 -13.15
CA VAL A 102 6.38 5.44 -11.74
C VAL A 102 7.55 4.48 -11.51
N THR A 103 7.55 3.32 -12.18
CA THR A 103 8.57 2.30 -11.91
C THR A 103 9.96 2.70 -12.41
N SER A 104 10.98 2.33 -11.65
CA SER A 104 12.39 2.47 -12.07
C SER A 104 12.84 1.33 -13.00
N ASP A 105 12.17 0.18 -12.97
CA ASP A 105 12.47 -0.96 -13.85
C ASP A 105 11.18 -1.53 -14.48
N PRO A 106 10.92 -1.26 -15.76
CA PRO A 106 9.72 -1.73 -16.46
C PRO A 106 9.70 -3.24 -16.73
N ARG A 107 10.80 -3.97 -16.50
CA ARG A 107 10.86 -5.41 -16.71
C ARG A 107 10.30 -6.20 -15.53
N LYS A 108 10.28 -5.60 -14.34
CA LYS A 108 9.76 -6.23 -13.12
C LYS A 108 8.26 -6.02 -12.98
N GLY A 109 7.61 -6.88 -12.18
CA GLY A 109 6.20 -6.73 -11.84
C GLY A 109 5.88 -5.38 -11.23
N TYR A 110 4.69 -4.87 -11.46
CA TYR A 110 4.22 -3.61 -10.92
C TYR A 110 2.85 -3.78 -10.25
N LEU A 111 2.72 -3.26 -9.04
CA LEU A 111 1.53 -3.37 -8.20
C LEU A 111 1.17 -1.98 -7.66
N ILE A 112 -0.10 -1.59 -7.74
CA ILE A 112 -0.61 -0.44 -7.02
C ILE A 112 -0.99 -0.92 -5.61
N SER A 113 -0.14 -0.59 -4.63
CA SER A 113 -0.27 -1.13 -3.27
C SER A 113 -1.25 -0.38 -2.39
N GLU A 114 -1.56 0.87 -2.72
CA GLU A 114 -2.60 1.66 -2.07
C GLU A 114 -3.18 2.69 -3.03
N PHE A 115 -4.50 2.90 -2.97
CA PHE A 115 -5.19 4.00 -3.63
C PHE A 115 -6.56 4.25 -2.97
N GLY A 116 -7.20 5.38 -3.25
CA GLY A 116 -8.61 5.62 -2.97
C GLY A 116 -8.89 6.36 -1.65
N GLY A 117 -9.24 5.68 -0.57
CA GLY A 117 -9.86 6.23 0.62
C GLY A 117 -9.19 7.44 1.29
N GLN A 118 -7.86 7.49 1.31
CA GLN A 118 -7.13 8.63 1.86
C GLN A 118 -7.43 9.96 1.14
N GLN A 119 -7.81 9.89 -0.14
CA GLN A 119 -8.08 11.08 -0.95
C GLN A 119 -9.45 11.70 -0.67
N LEU A 120 -10.37 10.93 -0.09
CA LEU A 120 -11.70 11.38 0.30
C LEU A 120 -12.20 10.56 1.50
N PRO A 121 -11.76 10.89 2.73
CA PRO A 121 -12.29 10.26 3.93
C PRO A 121 -13.80 10.41 3.98
N THR A 122 -14.52 9.35 4.32
CA THR A 122 -15.99 9.33 4.27
C THR A 122 -16.56 8.66 5.51
N LYS A 123 -17.38 9.39 6.24
CA LYS A 123 -18.09 8.92 7.44
C LYS A 123 -19.43 8.30 7.04
N PRO A 124 -19.98 7.35 7.81
CA PRO A 124 -21.29 6.75 7.52
C PRO A 124 -22.43 7.76 7.44
N PHE A 125 -22.31 8.89 8.15
CA PHE A 125 -23.32 9.94 8.23
C PHE A 125 -23.06 11.18 7.34
N ASP A 126 -22.03 11.14 6.49
CA ASP A 126 -21.83 12.14 5.46
C ASP A 126 -22.98 12.07 4.44
N ASP A 127 -23.22 13.18 3.75
CA ASP A 127 -24.26 13.23 2.71
C ASP A 127 -24.01 12.20 1.60
N GLU A 128 -25.09 11.81 0.92
CA GLU A 128 -25.03 10.75 -0.08
C GLU A 128 -24.08 11.08 -1.23
N THR A 129 -24.04 12.35 -1.64
CA THR A 129 -23.15 12.81 -2.73
C THR A 129 -21.67 12.58 -2.34
N HIS A 130 -21.29 12.95 -1.12
CA HIS A 130 -19.92 12.73 -0.64
C HIS A 130 -19.57 11.24 -0.61
N ARG A 131 -20.48 10.41 -0.10
CA ARG A 131 -20.30 8.94 -0.04
C ARG A 131 -20.22 8.33 -1.43
N LEU A 132 -21.02 8.80 -2.38
CA LEU A 132 -20.97 8.35 -3.78
C LEU A 132 -19.65 8.72 -4.45
N VAL A 133 -19.14 9.93 -4.23
CA VAL A 133 -17.87 10.36 -4.82
C VAL A 133 -16.70 9.48 -4.33
N GLN A 134 -16.71 9.03 -3.08
CA GLN A 134 -15.71 8.05 -2.61
C GLN A 134 -15.81 6.74 -3.41
N ALA A 135 -17.00 6.19 -3.55
CA ALA A 135 -17.23 4.95 -4.32
C ALA A 135 -16.75 5.09 -5.77
N LEU A 136 -17.10 6.19 -6.44
CA LEU A 136 -16.66 6.47 -7.81
C LEU A 136 -15.14 6.61 -7.93
N ARG A 137 -14.45 7.14 -6.92
CA ARG A 137 -12.97 7.19 -6.90
C ARG A 137 -12.36 5.79 -6.84
N TYR A 138 -12.91 4.90 -6.03
CA TYR A 138 -12.48 3.50 -6.01
C TYR A 138 -12.73 2.82 -7.35
N ALA A 139 -13.92 3.00 -7.93
CA ALA A 139 -14.26 2.44 -9.25
C ALA A 139 -13.29 2.94 -10.33
N ALA A 140 -13.00 4.23 -10.36
CA ALA A 140 -12.06 4.80 -11.33
C ALA A 140 -10.64 4.20 -11.16
N GLY A 141 -10.13 4.09 -9.92
CA GLY A 141 -8.83 3.50 -9.65
C GLY A 141 -8.73 2.03 -10.07
N ILE A 142 -9.77 1.23 -9.80
CA ILE A 142 -9.83 -0.17 -10.23
C ILE A 142 -9.84 -0.25 -11.76
N ASN A 143 -10.72 0.49 -12.43
CA ASN A 143 -10.85 0.48 -13.89
C ASN A 143 -9.52 0.86 -14.56
N ASP A 144 -8.88 1.94 -14.12
CA ASP A 144 -7.60 2.38 -14.69
C ASP A 144 -6.48 1.36 -14.42
N SER A 145 -6.46 0.75 -13.23
CA SER A 145 -5.45 -0.27 -12.90
C SER A 145 -5.58 -1.52 -13.79
N ILE A 146 -6.81 -1.93 -14.10
CA ILE A 146 -7.09 -3.07 -14.98
C ILE A 146 -6.77 -2.72 -16.44
N ALA A 147 -7.11 -1.51 -16.87
CA ALA A 147 -6.88 -1.06 -18.24
C ALA A 147 -5.41 -0.84 -18.57
N GLN A 148 -4.59 -0.60 -17.55
CA GLN A 148 -3.19 -0.27 -17.75
C GLN A 148 -2.32 -1.52 -17.93
N GLN A 149 -1.68 -1.64 -19.09
CA GLN A 149 -0.82 -2.77 -19.40
C GLN A 149 0.37 -2.89 -18.42
N GLY A 150 0.57 -4.10 -17.89
CA GLY A 150 1.69 -4.43 -17.01
C GLY A 150 1.47 -4.07 -15.55
N VAL A 151 0.27 -3.65 -15.15
CA VAL A 151 -0.17 -3.62 -13.75
C VAL A 151 -0.64 -5.00 -13.36
N ALA A 152 -0.04 -5.59 -12.33
CA ALA A 152 -0.38 -6.93 -11.85
C ALA A 152 -1.63 -6.95 -10.96
N GLY A 153 -1.99 -5.81 -10.39
CA GLY A 153 -3.17 -5.65 -9.54
C GLY A 153 -3.14 -4.35 -8.75
N SER A 154 -4.21 -4.11 -7.99
CA SER A 154 -4.33 -2.93 -7.15
C SER A 154 -5.05 -3.24 -5.84
N PHE A 155 -4.65 -2.56 -4.76
CA PHE A 155 -5.27 -2.65 -3.44
C PHE A 155 -5.78 -1.28 -3.00
N GLY A 156 -7.07 -1.21 -2.65
CA GLY A 156 -7.64 0.00 -2.08
C GLY A 156 -7.20 0.22 -0.63
N TRP A 157 -6.85 1.44 -0.28
CA TRP A 157 -6.62 1.83 1.10
C TRP A 157 -7.87 2.52 1.67
N CYS A 158 -8.58 1.91 2.62
CA CYS A 158 -8.30 0.60 3.21
C CYS A 158 -9.61 -0.19 3.36
N MET A 159 -9.53 -1.42 3.86
CA MET A 159 -10.69 -2.27 4.02
C MET A 159 -11.74 -1.66 4.98
N ALA A 160 -11.31 -1.19 6.15
CA ALA A 160 -12.22 -0.66 7.15
C ALA A 160 -11.64 0.55 7.88
N ASP A 161 -12.52 1.40 8.40
CA ASP A 161 -12.14 2.47 9.31
C ASP A 161 -11.48 1.90 10.57
N TYR A 162 -10.58 2.66 11.17
CA TYR A 162 -9.84 2.23 12.35
C TYR A 162 -9.42 3.38 13.26
N ASN A 163 -9.19 3.07 14.52
CA ASN A 163 -8.62 4.02 15.46
C ASN A 163 -7.17 4.35 15.11
N THR A 164 -6.82 5.62 15.23
CA THR A 164 -5.48 6.10 14.91
C THR A 164 -5.06 7.23 15.86
N HIS A 165 -3.87 7.81 15.65
CA HIS A 165 -3.43 8.96 16.42
C HIS A 165 -4.11 10.25 15.93
N ARG A 166 -4.11 11.28 16.78
CA ARG A 166 -4.83 12.54 16.55
C ARG A 166 -4.48 13.24 15.24
N GLU A 167 -3.24 13.13 14.82
CA GLU A 167 -2.68 13.86 13.68
C GLU A 167 -2.89 13.14 12.34
N PHE A 168 -3.57 11.98 12.35
CA PHE A 168 -3.84 11.19 11.16
C PHE A 168 -5.34 11.05 10.93
N GLY A 169 -5.75 11.09 9.67
CA GLY A 169 -7.17 11.04 9.29
C GLY A 169 -7.90 12.37 9.53
N SER A 170 -9.05 12.33 10.18
CA SER A 170 -9.95 13.47 10.35
C SER A 170 -9.72 14.28 11.66
N GLY A 171 -8.68 13.97 12.42
CA GLY A 171 -8.33 14.68 13.67
C GLY A 171 -9.10 14.23 14.91
N ASP A 172 -10.09 13.34 14.77
CA ASP A 172 -10.89 12.75 15.85
C ASP A 172 -10.40 11.38 16.30
N ARG A 173 -9.16 11.01 15.92
CA ARG A 173 -8.51 9.73 16.17
C ARG A 173 -9.15 8.55 15.47
N ILE A 174 -9.92 8.81 14.43
CA ILE A 174 -10.47 7.79 13.55
C ILE A 174 -10.01 8.06 12.12
N CYS A 175 -9.51 7.04 11.47
CA CYS A 175 -9.21 7.04 10.05
C CYS A 175 -10.46 6.56 9.29
N TYR A 176 -11.12 7.46 8.56
CA TYR A 176 -12.34 7.18 7.78
C TYR A 176 -12.03 6.84 6.32
N HIS A 177 -10.90 6.20 6.07
CA HIS A 177 -10.48 5.80 4.72
C HIS A 177 -11.11 4.49 4.26
N GLY A 178 -11.77 3.76 5.17
CA GLY A 178 -12.30 2.43 4.92
C GLY A 178 -13.42 2.36 3.89
N MET A 179 -13.50 1.23 3.19
CA MET A 179 -14.68 0.81 2.43
C MET A 179 -15.79 0.28 3.35
N LEU A 180 -15.42 -0.20 4.54
CA LEU A 180 -16.30 -0.55 5.63
C LEU A 180 -16.11 0.46 6.76
N ASP A 181 -17.10 0.63 7.63
CA ASP A 181 -16.94 1.40 8.86
C ASP A 181 -16.15 0.61 9.93
N MET A 182 -15.99 1.20 11.12
CA MET A 182 -15.27 0.55 12.25
C MET A 182 -15.92 -0.75 12.71
N PHE A 183 -17.21 -0.91 12.49
CA PHE A 183 -18.00 -2.08 12.87
C PHE A 183 -18.13 -3.09 11.73
N ARG A 184 -17.45 -2.85 10.61
CA ARG A 184 -17.49 -3.64 9.38
C ARG A 184 -18.77 -3.51 8.59
N THR A 185 -19.59 -2.47 8.85
CA THR A 185 -20.76 -2.17 8.02
C THR A 185 -20.28 -1.60 6.66
N PRO A 186 -20.78 -2.13 5.54
CA PRO A 186 -20.40 -1.65 4.22
C PRO A 186 -20.79 -0.18 3.99
N LYS A 187 -19.84 0.62 3.53
CA LYS A 187 -20.09 1.92 2.93
C LYS A 187 -20.39 1.75 1.42
N LEU A 188 -20.82 2.79 0.72
CA LEU A 188 -21.06 2.72 -0.74
C LEU A 188 -19.83 2.23 -1.51
N ALA A 189 -18.63 2.58 -1.07
CA ALA A 189 -17.37 2.13 -1.69
C ALA A 189 -17.19 0.61 -1.66
N ALA A 190 -17.79 -0.10 -0.71
CA ALA A 190 -17.69 -1.56 -0.65
C ALA A 190 -18.38 -2.24 -1.84
N ALA A 191 -19.44 -1.65 -2.39
CA ALA A 191 -20.16 -2.19 -3.55
C ALA A 191 -19.31 -2.22 -4.83
N VAL A 192 -18.21 -1.47 -4.87
CA VAL A 192 -17.27 -1.47 -6.00
C VAL A 192 -16.44 -2.76 -6.08
N TYR A 193 -16.29 -3.44 -4.95
CA TYR A 193 -15.51 -4.69 -4.84
C TYR A 193 -16.40 -5.96 -4.77
N ALA A 194 -17.72 -5.81 -4.84
CA ALA A 194 -18.69 -6.90 -4.72
C ALA A 194 -18.88 -7.72 -6.02
#